data_ff4f6628d27ae74abcc79c8ccf3d5827
#
_entry.id   ff4f6628d27ae74abcc79c8ccf3d5827
#
_cell.length_a   1.000
_cell.length_b   1.000
_cell.length_c   1.000
_cell.angle_alpha   90.00
_cell.angle_beta   90.00
_cell.angle_gamma   90.00
#
_symmetry.space_group_name_H-M   'P 1'
#
loop_
_entity.id
_entity.type
_entity.pdbx_description
1 polymer ?
#
loop_
_entity_poly.entity_id
_entity_poly.type
_entity_poly.pdbx_seq_one_letter_code
_entity_poly.pdbx_strand_id
1 'polypeptide(L)'
;STAMGSQMTSNGGFYYIVGYGEEIKSLAVDLIISEKTIVGNLVGTWSELYELMELADRGKVKLSMEEYKLDDANKALHDLNDGKVKGRAVLVP
;
A
#
# COMPACT_ATOMS: atom_id res chain seq x y z
N SER A 1 2.81 -2.99 -10.44
CA SER A 1 4.22 -3.39 -10.53
C SER A 1 5.14 -2.17 -10.39
N THR A 2 6.26 -2.37 -9.73
CA THR A 2 7.24 -1.33 -9.40
C THR A 2 7.84 -0.70 -10.66
N ALA A 3 8.10 -1.49 -11.69
CA ALA A 3 8.63 -1.00 -12.96
C ALA A 3 7.65 -0.06 -13.69
N MET A 4 6.37 -0.41 -13.72
CA MET A 4 5.32 0.43 -14.32
C MET A 4 5.17 1.76 -13.58
N GLY A 5 5.17 1.73 -12.26
CA GLY A 5 5.07 2.94 -11.43
C GLY A 5 6.21 3.92 -11.70
N SER A 6 7.43 3.42 -11.82
CA SER A 6 8.60 4.23 -12.16
C SER A 6 8.47 4.88 -13.56
N GLN A 7 7.96 4.16 -14.55
CA GLN A 7 7.74 4.68 -15.89
C GLN A 7 6.63 5.75 -15.94
N MET A 8 5.61 5.62 -15.10
CA MET A 8 4.49 6.58 -15.02
C MET A 8 4.86 7.87 -14.29
N THR A 9 5.97 7.88 -13.57
CA THR A 9 6.41 9.07 -12.82
C THR A 9 6.91 10.14 -13.80
N SER A 10 6.46 11.37 -13.63
CA SER A 10 6.87 12.51 -14.45
C SER A 10 8.35 12.87 -14.26
N ASN A 11 8.92 13.61 -15.20
CA ASN A 11 10.28 14.11 -15.08
C ASN A 11 10.41 15.03 -13.86
N GLY A 12 11.49 14.85 -13.09
CA GLY A 12 11.69 15.54 -11.82
C GLY A 12 10.76 15.08 -10.70
N GLY A 13 9.92 14.06 -10.94
CA GLY A 13 8.96 13.54 -9.99
C GLY A 13 9.55 12.58 -8.97
N PHE A 14 8.74 12.28 -7.96
CA PHE A 14 9.08 11.34 -6.89
C PHE A 14 8.28 10.06 -7.04
N TYR A 15 8.95 8.92 -6.93
CA TYR A 15 8.32 7.62 -6.88
C TYR A 15 8.49 7.02 -5.48
N TYR A 16 7.42 7.00 -4.71
CA TYR A 16 7.42 6.45 -3.36
C TYR A 16 7.07 4.97 -3.37
N ILE A 17 7.95 4.15 -2.83
CA ILE A 17 7.75 2.71 -2.71
C ILE A 17 7.24 2.40 -1.31
N VAL A 18 6.02 1.89 -1.23
CA VAL A 18 5.33 1.57 0.03
C VAL A 18 5.25 0.07 0.26
N GLY A 19 4.97 -0.71 -0.80
CA GLY A 19 4.93 -2.17 -0.73
C GLY A 19 6.30 -2.81 -0.95
N TYR A 20 6.49 -4.01 -0.45
CA TYR A 20 7.71 -4.79 -0.63
C TYR A 20 7.40 -6.18 -1.18
N GLY A 21 8.43 -6.88 -1.67
CA GLY A 21 8.32 -8.20 -2.28
C GLY A 21 8.68 -8.23 -3.76
N GLU A 22 8.96 -7.10 -4.37
CA GLU A 22 9.45 -7.00 -5.75
C GLU A 22 10.81 -6.30 -5.81
N GLU A 23 11.52 -6.53 -6.90
CA GLU A 23 12.75 -5.81 -7.21
C GLU A 23 12.45 -4.52 -7.96
N ILE A 24 13.24 -3.48 -7.71
CA ILE A 24 13.23 -2.26 -8.52
C ILE A 24 14.15 -2.49 -9.71
N LYS A 25 13.58 -2.43 -10.91
CA LYS A 25 14.35 -2.52 -12.15
C LYS A 25 14.19 -1.23 -12.94
N SER A 26 15.28 -0.48 -13.08
CA SER A 26 15.31 0.73 -13.87
C SER A 26 16.71 0.90 -14.46
N LEU A 27 16.76 1.43 -15.67
CA LEU A 27 18.04 1.80 -16.26
C LEU A 27 18.53 3.10 -15.62
N ALA A 28 19.79 3.14 -15.25
CA ALA A 28 20.38 4.33 -14.63
C ALA A 28 20.25 5.56 -15.54
N VAL A 29 20.40 5.38 -16.85
CA VAL A 29 20.24 6.46 -17.82
C VAL A 29 18.85 7.08 -17.79
N ASP A 30 17.80 6.29 -17.61
CA ASP A 30 16.43 6.79 -17.55
C ASP A 30 16.19 7.64 -16.31
N LEU A 31 16.77 7.24 -15.18
CA LEU A 31 16.70 8.02 -13.93
C LEU A 31 17.47 9.34 -14.07
N ILE A 32 18.63 9.32 -14.69
CA ILE A 32 19.47 10.51 -14.86
C ILE A 32 18.80 11.52 -15.79
N ILE A 33 18.35 11.09 -16.97
CA ILE A 33 17.73 11.97 -17.97
C ILE A 33 16.41 12.57 -17.45
N SER A 34 15.64 11.79 -16.73
CA SER A 34 14.34 12.23 -16.21
C SER A 34 14.42 12.89 -14.83
N GLU A 35 15.57 12.91 -14.20
CA GLU A 35 15.80 13.49 -12.85
C GLU A 35 14.78 12.99 -11.81
N LYS A 36 14.41 11.73 -11.89
CA LYS A 36 13.45 11.12 -10.96
C LYS A 36 14.11 10.75 -9.63
N THR A 37 13.33 10.85 -8.57
CA THR A 37 13.73 10.40 -7.24
C THR A 37 12.91 9.18 -6.82
N ILE A 38 13.59 8.13 -6.38
CA ILE A 38 12.94 6.93 -5.82
C ILE A 38 13.14 6.95 -4.31
N VAL A 39 12.05 6.86 -3.57
CA VAL A 39 12.06 6.95 -2.10
C VAL A 39 11.41 5.70 -1.51
N GLY A 40 12.14 5.01 -0.65
CA GLY A 40 11.58 3.94 0.16
C GLY A 40 10.87 4.48 1.41
N ASN A 41 9.77 3.87 1.79
CA ASN A 41 9.02 4.22 2.98
C ASN A 41 8.89 3.02 3.91
N LEU A 42 9.17 3.24 5.17
CA LEU A 42 8.93 2.25 6.21
C LEU A 42 7.63 2.62 6.95
N VAL A 43 6.64 1.76 6.79
CA VAL A 43 5.28 1.83 7.37
C VAL A 43 4.84 3.18 7.95
N GLY A 44 5.21 3.52 9.16
CA GLY A 44 4.85 4.78 9.82
C GLY A 44 5.18 4.76 11.30
N THR A 45 5.00 5.91 11.95
CA THR A 45 5.18 6.08 13.39
C THR A 45 3.86 5.93 14.13
N TRP A 46 3.92 5.77 15.45
CA TRP A 46 2.73 5.76 16.31
C TRP A 46 1.96 7.09 16.21
N SER A 47 2.67 8.21 16.16
CA SER A 47 2.06 9.54 16.04
C SER A 47 1.28 9.71 14.74
N GLU A 48 1.84 9.22 13.63
CA GLU A 48 1.17 9.23 12.32
C GLU A 48 -0.09 8.35 12.32
N LEU A 49 -0.03 7.20 12.97
CA LEU A 49 -1.22 6.34 13.14
C LEU A 49 -2.29 7.06 13.96
N TYR A 50 -1.92 7.73 15.03
CA TYR A 50 -2.86 8.49 15.86
C TYR A 50 -3.57 9.58 15.05
N GLU A 51 -2.82 10.36 14.27
CA GLU A 51 -3.38 11.39 13.39
C GLU A 51 -4.31 10.79 12.33
N LEU A 52 -3.94 9.65 11.76
CA LEU A 52 -4.77 8.92 10.81
C LEU A 52 -6.08 8.46 11.43
N MET A 53 -6.04 7.98 12.68
CA MET A 53 -7.24 7.57 13.40
C MET A 53 -8.18 8.75 13.68
N GLU A 54 -7.64 9.93 13.97
CA GLU A 54 -8.46 11.14 14.10
C GLU A 54 -9.14 11.52 12.79
N LEU A 55 -8.45 11.41 11.66
CA LEU A 55 -9.03 11.65 10.33
C LEU A 55 -10.12 10.64 10.01
N ALA A 56 -9.94 9.38 10.38
CA ALA A 56 -10.94 8.33 10.20
C ALA A 56 -12.20 8.61 11.04
N ASP A 57 -12.03 9.04 12.28
CA ASP A 57 -13.14 9.40 13.17
C ASP A 57 -13.98 10.55 12.61
N ARG A 58 -13.34 11.49 11.94
CA ARG A 58 -14.00 12.62 11.26
C ARG A 58 -14.60 12.24 9.89
N GLY A 59 -14.52 10.98 9.48
CA GLY A 59 -15.01 10.51 8.19
C GLY A 59 -14.20 10.95 6.97
N LYS A 60 -12.97 11.45 7.17
CA LYS A 60 -12.07 11.87 6.09
C LYS A 60 -11.39 10.71 5.39
N VAL A 61 -11.21 9.59 6.10
CA VAL A 61 -10.61 8.35 5.59
C VAL A 61 -11.59 7.21 5.80
N LYS A 62 -11.90 6.50 4.74
CA LYS A 62 -12.77 5.32 4.79
C LYS A 62 -12.01 4.11 4.28
N LEU A 63 -12.03 3.03 5.06
CA LEU A 63 -11.45 1.75 4.68
C LEU A 63 -12.50 0.85 4.05
N SER A 64 -12.17 0.23 2.94
CA SER A 64 -12.93 -0.91 2.42
C SER A 64 -12.54 -2.15 3.20
N MET A 65 -13.50 -2.76 3.88
CA MET A 65 -13.25 -3.96 4.66
C MET A 65 -14.43 -4.94 4.57
N GLU A 66 -14.11 -6.21 4.74
CA GLU A 66 -15.07 -7.29 4.89
C GLU A 66 -14.87 -7.93 6.26
N GLU A 67 -15.95 -8.09 7.01
CA GLU A 67 -15.92 -8.70 8.33
C GLU A 67 -16.11 -10.22 8.24
N TYR A 68 -15.29 -10.94 8.99
CA TYR A 68 -15.39 -12.38 9.18
C TYR A 68 -15.48 -12.68 10.67
N LYS A 69 -16.21 -13.71 11.03
CA LYS A 69 -16.18 -14.22 12.40
C LYS A 69 -14.80 -14.79 12.70
N LEU A 70 -14.33 -14.68 13.92
CA LEU A 70 -13.03 -15.21 14.32
C LEU A 70 -12.91 -16.71 14.00
N ASP A 71 -13.96 -17.49 14.16
CA ASP A 71 -14.00 -18.91 13.84
C ASP A 71 -13.82 -19.20 12.32
N ASP A 72 -14.08 -18.22 11.48
CA ASP A 72 -13.93 -18.31 10.02
C ASP A 72 -12.57 -17.79 9.53
N ALA A 73 -11.57 -17.71 10.41
CA ALA A 73 -10.24 -17.18 10.07
C ALA A 73 -9.61 -17.89 8.87
N ASN A 74 -9.73 -19.22 8.79
CA ASN A 74 -9.20 -19.99 7.67
C ASN A 74 -9.89 -19.65 6.35
N LYS A 75 -11.22 -19.44 6.39
CA LYS A 75 -11.97 -19.00 5.22
C LYS A 75 -11.51 -17.60 4.78
N ALA A 76 -11.32 -16.69 5.70
CA ALA A 76 -10.83 -15.35 5.40
C ALA A 76 -9.45 -15.38 4.72
N LEU A 77 -8.54 -16.23 5.18
CA LEU A 77 -7.22 -16.43 4.57
C LEU A 77 -7.32 -17.00 3.16
N HIS A 78 -8.17 -17.98 2.94
CA HIS A 78 -8.41 -18.55 1.61
C HIS A 78 -8.99 -17.51 0.65
N ASP A 79 -10.01 -16.77 1.09
CA ASP A 79 -10.64 -15.73 0.27
C ASP A 79 -9.66 -14.61 -0.07
N LEU A 80 -8.80 -14.22 0.87
CA LEU A 80 -7.74 -13.24 0.63
C LEU A 80 -6.74 -13.74 -0.40
N ASN A 81 -6.27 -14.98 -0.26
CA ASN A 81 -5.33 -15.60 -1.20
C ASN A 81 -5.91 -15.74 -2.61
N ASP A 82 -7.19 -16.01 -2.72
CA ASP A 82 -7.91 -16.16 -4.00
C ASP A 82 -8.35 -14.82 -4.62
N GLY A 83 -8.01 -13.70 -3.98
CA GLY A 83 -8.36 -12.36 -4.45
C GLY A 83 -9.86 -12.01 -4.33
N LYS A 84 -10.60 -12.72 -3.47
CA LYS A 84 -12.03 -12.51 -3.27
C LYS A 84 -12.38 -11.41 -2.27
N VAL A 85 -11.40 -10.95 -1.48
CA VAL A 85 -11.59 -9.90 -0.48
C VAL A 85 -11.36 -8.54 -1.12
N LYS A 86 -12.35 -7.66 -1.01
CA LYS A 86 -12.24 -6.27 -1.43
C LYS A 86 -11.77 -5.41 -0.25
N GLY A 87 -10.52 -4.96 -0.34
CA GLY A 87 -9.90 -4.18 0.73
C GLY A 87 -9.26 -5.06 1.80
N ARG A 88 -9.72 -4.95 3.03
CA ARG A 88 -9.19 -5.69 4.18
C ARG A 88 -10.17 -6.71 4.70
N ALA A 89 -9.69 -7.91 4.99
CA ALA A 89 -10.43 -8.89 5.76
C ALA A 89 -10.19 -8.64 7.26
N VAL A 90 -11.26 -8.40 8.01
CA VAL A 90 -11.20 -8.13 9.45
C VAL A 90 -11.87 -9.26 10.21
N LEU A 91 -11.13 -9.86 11.12
CA LEU A 91 -11.67 -10.89 12.00
C LEU A 91 -12.30 -10.22 13.24
N VAL A 92 -13.55 -10.53 13.49
CA VAL A 92 -14.31 -9.99 14.63
C VAL A 92 -14.59 -11.12 15.61
N PRO A 93 -14.24 -10.96 16.90
CA PRO A 93 -14.50 -11.94 17.95
C PRO A 93 -15.99 -12.23 18.16
#